data_b1c488a4b3eeb9f4cf4c562d7aa880be
#
_entry.id   b1c488a4b3eeb9f4cf4c562d7aa880be
#
_cell.length_a   1.000
_cell.length_b   1.000
_cell.length_c   1.000
_cell.angle_alpha   90.00
_cell.angle_beta   90.00
_cell.angle_gamma   90.00
#
_symmetry.space_group_name_H-M   'P 1'
#
loop_
_entity.id
_entity.type
_entity.pdbx_description
1 polymer ?
#
loop_
_entity_poly.entity_id
_entity_poly.type
_entity_poly.pdbx_seq_one_letter_code
_entity_poly.pdbx_strand_id
1 'polypeptide(L)'
;MKNDINGIGGKVDKLRNIVDENEAKQARVRILRFSDELLNNIPHGEEHYVEILRCCDSYEEYCAVHPNFKNSVAENSINEIKKSYEEHRQKQINRIKEN
;
A
#
# COMPACT_ATOMS: atom_id res chain seq x y z
N MET A 1 14.17 -13.77 21.80
CA MET A 1 14.05 -13.34 21.37
C MET A 1 14.12 -13.12 20.58
N LYS A 2 14.06 -13.17 20.42
CA LYS A 2 14.06 -12.81 19.75
C LYS A 2 13.86 -12.49 18.93
N ASN A 3 13.92 -12.42 18.68
CA ASN A 3 13.74 -11.90 17.96
C ASN A 3 13.56 -11.42 17.35
N ASP A 4 13.64 -11.51 17.54
CA ASP A 4 13.56 -10.89 17.07
C ASP A 4 13.65 -10.27 16.67
N ILE A 5 14.06 -10.24 17.02
CA ILE A 5 14.14 -9.40 16.80
C ILE A 5 14.48 -9.04 15.88
N ASN A 6 14.64 -9.19 15.57
CA ASN A 6 14.82 -8.69 14.96
C ASN A 6 14.69 -8.04 14.16
N GLY A 7 15.25 -8.29 14.02
CA GLY A 7 15.09 -7.65 12.78
C GLY A 7 14.10 -6.59 12.78
N ILE A 8 14.61 -5.67 12.89
CA ILE A 8 13.74 -4.82 13.42
C ILE A 8 12.91 -4.06 12.46
N GLY A 9 13.44 -3.66 11.30
CA GLY A 9 12.64 -3.02 10.29
C GLY A 9 11.53 -3.91 9.81
N GLY A 10 11.81 -5.18 9.64
CA GLY A 10 10.81 -6.12 9.22
C GLY A 10 9.69 -6.30 10.21
N LYS A 11 9.95 -5.99 11.46
CA LYS A 11 8.92 -6.16 12.48
C LYS A 11 7.79 -5.17 12.33
N VAL A 12 8.10 -3.97 11.90
CA VAL A 12 7.04 -2.99 11.65
C VAL A 12 6.13 -3.49 10.55
N ASP A 13 6.72 -4.03 9.50
CA ASP A 13 5.93 -4.55 8.39
C ASP A 13 5.08 -5.73 8.82
N LYS A 14 5.58 -6.54 9.75
CA LYS A 14 4.81 -7.68 10.22
C LYS A 14 3.51 -7.29 10.88
N LEU A 15 3.47 -6.11 11.46
CA LEU A 15 2.23 -5.63 12.06
C LEU A 15 1.16 -5.36 11.01
N ARG A 16 1.55 -5.28 9.76
CA ARG A 16 0.65 -5.03 8.66
C ARG A 16 0.31 -6.29 7.87
N ASN A 17 0.91 -7.41 8.25
CA ASN A 17 0.68 -8.65 7.52
C ASN A 17 -0.79 -9.05 7.60
N ILE A 18 -1.29 -9.49 6.46
CA ILE A 18 -2.66 -9.98 6.35
C ILE A 18 -2.61 -11.47 6.57
N VAL A 19 -3.25 -11.94 7.63
CA VAL A 19 -3.14 -13.34 8.04
C VAL A 19 -4.32 -14.19 7.62
N ASP A 20 -5.47 -13.59 7.26
CA ASP A 20 -6.60 -14.40 6.82
C ASP A 20 -7.33 -13.72 5.67
N GLU A 21 -8.27 -14.46 5.10
CA GLU A 21 -8.98 -14.02 3.91
C GLU A 21 -9.84 -12.79 4.17
N ASN A 22 -10.45 -12.70 5.34
CA ASN A 22 -11.26 -11.53 5.68
C ASN A 22 -10.42 -10.27 5.71
N GLU A 23 -9.23 -10.37 6.28
CA GLU A 23 -8.34 -9.22 6.30
C GLU A 23 -7.89 -8.84 4.89
N ALA A 24 -7.68 -9.84 4.04
CA ALA A 24 -7.32 -9.58 2.66
C ALA A 24 -8.44 -8.85 1.93
N LYS A 25 -9.68 -9.26 2.17
CA LYS A 25 -10.82 -8.60 1.55
C LYS A 25 -10.97 -7.17 2.03
N GLN A 26 -10.72 -6.93 3.32
CA GLN A 26 -10.77 -5.57 3.86
C GLN A 26 -9.67 -4.71 3.27
N ALA A 27 -8.47 -5.28 3.12
CA ALA A 27 -7.37 -4.57 2.49
C ALA A 27 -7.74 -4.18 1.06
N ARG A 28 -8.37 -5.09 0.33
CA ARG A 28 -8.79 -4.81 -1.04
C ARG A 28 -9.75 -3.63 -1.08
N VAL A 29 -10.70 -3.60 -0.15
CA VAL A 29 -11.66 -2.49 -0.09
C VAL A 29 -10.92 -1.17 0.11
N ARG A 30 -9.95 -1.15 1.01
CA ARG A 30 -9.18 0.08 1.26
C ARG A 30 -8.39 0.51 0.03
N ILE A 31 -7.80 -0.45 -0.65
CA ILE A 31 -7.02 -0.18 -1.86
C ILE A 31 -7.92 0.39 -2.96
N LEU A 32 -9.08 -0.23 -3.17
CA LEU A 32 -10.00 0.23 -4.19
C LEU A 32 -10.53 1.62 -3.86
N ARG A 33 -10.80 1.89 -2.60
CA ARG A 33 -11.28 3.21 -2.17
C ARG A 33 -10.23 4.28 -2.42
N PHE A 34 -8.98 3.99 -2.05
CA PHE A 34 -7.91 4.96 -2.25
C PHE A 34 -7.76 5.28 -3.75
N SER A 35 -7.78 4.24 -4.57
CA SER A 35 -7.69 4.40 -6.01
C SER A 35 -8.84 5.24 -6.55
N ASP A 36 -10.06 4.99 -6.05
CA ASP A 36 -11.23 5.75 -6.46
C ASP A 36 -11.10 7.21 -6.06
N GLU A 37 -10.56 7.46 -4.87
CA GLU A 37 -10.34 8.83 -4.42
C GLU A 37 -9.33 9.55 -5.32
N LEU A 38 -8.30 8.84 -5.77
CA LEU A 38 -7.35 9.43 -6.70
C LEU A 38 -8.02 9.83 -8.01
N LEU A 39 -8.90 8.97 -8.51
CA LEU A 39 -9.63 9.27 -9.74
C LEU A 39 -10.55 10.48 -9.58
N ASN A 40 -11.00 10.72 -8.37
CA ASN A 40 -11.87 11.84 -8.08
C ASN A 40 -11.10 13.06 -7.61
N ASN A 41 -9.79 13.04 -7.78
CA ASN A 41 -8.91 14.18 -7.47
C ASN A 41 -8.94 14.59 -6.01
N ILE A 42 -9.17 13.63 -5.12
CA ILE A 42 -9.11 13.88 -3.70
C ILE A 42 -7.64 13.86 -3.28
N PRO A 43 -7.13 14.92 -2.68
CA PRO A 43 -5.71 14.98 -2.34
C PRO A 43 -5.38 14.08 -1.15
N HIS A 44 -4.18 13.51 -1.17
CA HIS A 44 -3.69 12.68 -0.09
C HIS A 44 -2.31 13.17 0.31
N GLY A 45 -2.05 13.13 1.62
CA GLY A 45 -0.75 13.51 2.14
C GLY A 45 0.21 12.34 2.16
N GLU A 46 1.44 12.64 2.53
CA GLU A 46 2.52 11.65 2.56
C GLU A 46 2.16 10.47 3.44
N GLU A 47 1.59 10.74 4.61
CA GLU A 47 1.28 9.66 5.55
C GLU A 47 0.21 8.72 5.01
N HIS A 48 -0.76 9.25 4.28
CA HIS A 48 -1.79 8.42 3.69
C HIS A 48 -1.19 7.50 2.62
N TYR A 49 -0.28 8.02 1.82
CA TYR A 49 0.40 7.20 0.82
C TYR A 49 1.21 6.10 1.48
N VAL A 50 1.95 6.43 2.54
CA VAL A 50 2.75 5.42 3.23
C VAL A 50 1.87 4.30 3.75
N GLU A 51 0.74 4.65 4.37
CA GLU A 51 -0.17 3.64 4.92
C GLU A 51 -0.77 2.76 3.83
N ILE A 52 -1.24 3.36 2.74
CA ILE A 52 -1.86 2.55 1.71
C ILE A 52 -0.83 1.68 0.98
N LEU A 53 0.40 2.17 0.83
CA LEU A 53 1.44 1.37 0.19
C LEU A 53 1.81 0.16 1.04
N ARG A 54 1.84 0.31 2.36
CA ARG A 54 2.03 -0.84 3.25
C ARG A 54 0.89 -1.83 3.11
N CYS A 55 -0.32 -1.32 3.01
CA CYS A 55 -1.49 -2.16 2.79
C CYS A 55 -1.37 -2.94 1.48
N CYS A 56 -0.92 -2.27 0.43
CA CYS A 56 -0.72 -2.92 -0.86
C CYS A 56 0.32 -4.03 -0.77
N ASP A 57 1.44 -3.76 -0.09
CA ASP A 57 2.50 -4.76 0.05
C ASP A 57 2.00 -5.99 0.79
N SER A 58 1.31 -5.80 1.91
CA SER A 58 0.77 -6.92 2.68
C SER A 58 -0.25 -7.70 1.88
N TYR A 59 -1.08 -6.99 1.12
CA TYR A 59 -2.09 -7.62 0.29
C TYR A 59 -1.44 -8.47 -0.81
N GLU A 60 -0.40 -7.93 -1.46
CA GLU A 60 0.29 -8.65 -2.51
C GLU A 60 1.00 -9.88 -1.96
N GLU A 61 1.57 -9.79 -0.76
CA GLU A 61 2.18 -10.93 -0.11
C GLU A 61 1.16 -12.03 0.14
N TYR A 62 0.00 -11.64 0.63
CA TYR A 62 -1.07 -12.61 0.88
C TYR A 62 -1.46 -13.32 -0.41
N CYS A 63 -1.63 -12.57 -1.47
CA CYS A 63 -2.02 -13.14 -2.76
C CYS A 63 -0.95 -14.09 -3.30
N ALA A 64 0.31 -13.78 -3.06
CA ALA A 64 1.41 -14.60 -3.55
C ALA A 64 1.41 -15.98 -2.91
N VAL A 65 1.03 -16.08 -1.63
CA VAL A 65 1.02 -17.37 -0.94
C VAL A 65 -0.36 -18.03 -0.95
N HIS A 66 -1.36 -17.36 -1.54
CA HIS A 66 -2.71 -17.93 -1.67
C HIS A 66 -3.16 -17.81 -3.12
N PRO A 67 -2.63 -18.66 -4.00
CA PRO A 67 -2.88 -18.51 -5.44
C PRO A 67 -4.34 -18.59 -5.85
N ASN A 68 -5.19 -19.18 -5.01
CA ASN A 68 -6.60 -19.26 -5.32
C ASN A 68 -7.37 -17.98 -4.98
N PHE A 69 -6.73 -17.08 -4.25
CA PHE A 69 -7.35 -15.80 -3.92
C PHE A 69 -7.12 -14.84 -5.08
N LYS A 70 -8.20 -14.38 -5.68
CA LYS A 70 -8.10 -13.54 -6.87
C LYS A 70 -7.79 -12.09 -6.49
N ASN A 71 -6.74 -11.55 -7.10
CA ASN A 71 -6.37 -10.16 -6.85
C ASN A 71 -6.47 -9.27 -8.09
N SER A 72 -6.96 -9.81 -9.20
CA SER A 72 -7.00 -9.05 -10.45
C SER A 72 -7.79 -7.75 -10.31
N VAL A 73 -8.78 -7.73 -9.42
CA VAL A 73 -9.59 -6.55 -9.20
C VAL A 73 -8.76 -5.41 -8.62
N ALA A 74 -7.83 -5.73 -7.74
CA ALA A 74 -7.04 -4.71 -7.05
C ALA A 74 -5.72 -4.40 -7.74
N GLU A 75 -5.29 -5.23 -8.66
CA GLU A 75 -3.97 -5.10 -9.27
C GLU A 75 -3.78 -3.76 -9.95
N ASN A 76 -4.75 -3.36 -10.76
CA ASN A 76 -4.68 -2.08 -11.45
C ASN A 76 -4.72 -0.90 -10.47
N SER A 77 -5.53 -1.04 -9.43
CA SER A 77 -5.63 0.01 -8.41
C SER A 77 -4.31 0.17 -7.68
N ILE A 78 -3.64 -0.93 -7.37
CA ILE A 78 -2.34 -0.87 -6.72
C ILE A 78 -1.33 -0.15 -7.62
N ASN A 79 -1.34 -0.46 -8.92
CA ASN A 79 -0.43 0.19 -9.86
C ASN A 79 -0.72 1.69 -9.95
N GLU A 80 -1.99 2.06 -9.94
CA GLU A 80 -2.37 3.48 -9.96
C GLU A 80 -1.89 4.19 -8.70
N ILE A 81 -2.00 3.54 -7.57
CA ILE A 81 -1.54 4.14 -6.30
C ILE A 81 -0.03 4.35 -6.35
N LYS A 82 0.71 3.36 -6.81
CA LYS A 82 2.17 3.47 -6.88
C LYS A 82 2.60 4.58 -7.83
N LYS A 83 1.93 4.69 -8.96
CA LYS A 83 2.22 5.73 -9.92
C LYS A 83 1.91 7.11 -9.35
N SER A 84 0.78 7.22 -8.68
CA SER A 84 0.38 8.49 -8.08
C SER A 84 1.37 8.92 -7.00
N TYR A 85 1.88 7.96 -6.22
CA TYR A 85 2.86 8.28 -5.20
C TYR A 85 4.16 8.80 -5.82
N GLU A 86 4.59 8.19 -6.92
CA GLU A 86 5.79 8.69 -7.61
C GLU A 86 5.59 10.12 -8.07
N GLU A 87 4.44 10.43 -8.61
CA GLU A 87 4.13 11.79 -9.03
C GLU A 87 4.10 12.74 -7.83
N HIS A 88 3.55 12.28 -6.73
CA HIS A 88 3.52 13.06 -5.50
C HIS A 88 4.95 13.40 -5.02
N ARG A 89 5.82 12.40 -5.03
CA ARG A 89 7.20 12.59 -4.62
C ARG A 89 7.93 13.54 -5.56
N GLN A 90 7.69 13.41 -6.86
CA GLN A 90 8.35 14.26 -7.84
C GLN A 90 7.96 15.73 -7.65
N LYS A 91 6.68 15.97 -7.33
CA LYS A 91 6.23 17.33 -7.05
C LYS A 91 6.92 17.90 -5.82
N GLN A 92 7.10 17.07 -4.79
CA GLN A 92 7.80 17.51 -3.59
C GLN A 92 9.24 17.90 -3.89
N ILE A 93 9.94 17.07 -4.67
CA ILE A 93 11.31 17.34 -5.06
C ILE A 93 11.41 18.64 -5.86
N ASN A 94 10.51 18.81 -6.81
CA ASN A 94 10.52 20.00 -7.65
C ASN A 94 10.27 21.26 -6.83
N ARG A 95 9.35 21.18 -5.87
CA ARG A 95 9.08 22.31 -5.00
C ARG A 95 10.30 22.72 -4.20
N ILE A 96 11.04 21.73 -3.69
CA ILE A 96 12.26 22.00 -2.94
C ILE A 96 13.30 22.66 -3.83
N LYS A 97 13.43 22.17 -5.07
CA LYS A 97 14.42 22.71 -5.99
C LYS A 97 14.11 24.15 -6.40
N GLU A 98 12.83 24.49 -6.44
CA GLU A 98 12.43 25.85 -6.84
C GLU A 98 12.66 26.86 -5.73
N ASN A 99 12.78 26.41 -4.51
CA ASN A 99 13.06 27.28 -3.38
C ASN A 99 14.57 27.39 -3.17
#